data_29fde311eb89beaabca81e27847dc5c2
#
_entry.id   29fde311eb89beaabca81e27847dc5c2
#
_cell.length_a   1.000
_cell.length_b   1.000
_cell.length_c   1.000
_cell.angle_alpha   90.00
_cell.angle_beta   90.00
_cell.angle_gamma   90.00
#
_symmetry.space_group_name_H-M   'P 1'
#
loop_
_entity.id
_entity.type
_entity.pdbx_description
1 polymer ?
#
loop_
_entity_poly.entity_id
_entity_poly.type
_entity_poly.pdbx_seq_one_letter_code
_entity_poly.pdbx_strand_id
1 'polypeptide(L)'
;MAKRAISTDEVRVLDTNSAYLGVPTLKLMENAGIAVSRNLRTEFKRASKIAVVCGRGNNGGDGFVAARHLASEGLDVAVFLAEPEQEISTEIAKLNFEKVRSLSRPASEFRPNDWDVIVDALLGVGVKGKIREPYRSLIKRMNQGRKPIISVDVPSGWPEEPSVRARMTVTFHAPKLGMEKAKCGKLVVADIGIPPEAETHVGPGEFVYYPRPERNSHKGDNGRILVVGGGPFTGAPALAGMGAMYAGADLAHIAVPKPAAIPVACYSPNLIVHPLSDDVLVTQDSDKIKNLWKKSDAMVIGPGLGDDSRSKHAASELIRRCPLPMVVDADALDAVRANPRIITGKNVVLTPHKGEFERLTGIRLSEDLEKRGAQVCQAARKMGSIIIVKGRIDLVSDGKTVTKNKTGNEAMTVGGTGDVLSGICGCLLSKGMDPFHAARLAVFLNGAAGDLAFQEKGYGLLASDVAEKIPYILRRYL
;
A
#
# COMPACT_ATOMS: atom_id res chain seq x y z
N MET A 1 -4.89 -8.19 -23.52
CA MET A 1 -5.03 -9.13 -22.39
C MET A 1 -6.03 -8.56 -21.41
N ALA A 2 -6.90 -9.37 -20.80
CA ALA A 2 -7.81 -8.90 -19.74
C ALA A 2 -6.96 -8.44 -18.54
N LYS A 3 -7.26 -7.23 -18.01
CA LYS A 3 -6.57 -6.73 -16.80
C LYS A 3 -6.90 -7.63 -15.61
N ARG A 4 -5.91 -7.88 -14.75
CA ARG A 4 -6.08 -8.60 -13.47
C ARG A 4 -7.09 -7.87 -12.59
N ALA A 5 -7.97 -8.60 -11.92
CA ALA A 5 -8.85 -8.01 -10.91
C ALA A 5 -8.04 -7.47 -9.71
N ILE A 6 -8.45 -6.32 -9.19
CA ILE A 6 -7.78 -5.59 -8.11
C ILE A 6 -8.69 -5.46 -6.88
N SER A 7 -8.07 -5.34 -5.70
CA SER A 7 -8.79 -5.10 -4.45
C SER A 7 -9.25 -3.65 -4.34
N THR A 8 -10.17 -3.39 -3.44
CA THR A 8 -10.63 -2.02 -3.08
C THR A 8 -9.47 -1.13 -2.60
N ASP A 9 -8.54 -1.71 -1.85
CA ASP A 9 -7.40 -0.96 -1.34
C ASP A 9 -6.40 -0.66 -2.47
N GLU A 10 -6.19 -1.58 -3.43
CA GLU A 10 -5.41 -1.31 -4.64
C GLU A 10 -6.01 -0.16 -5.48
N VAL A 11 -7.34 -0.03 -5.56
CA VAL A 11 -7.97 1.14 -6.22
C VAL A 11 -7.52 2.44 -5.55
N ARG A 12 -7.56 2.50 -4.21
CA ARG A 12 -7.13 3.68 -3.44
C ARG A 12 -5.65 3.98 -3.62
N VAL A 13 -4.82 2.93 -3.67
CA VAL A 13 -3.38 3.07 -3.98
C VAL A 13 -3.19 3.73 -5.34
N LEU A 14 -3.89 3.24 -6.36
CA LEU A 14 -3.78 3.76 -7.72
C LEU A 14 -4.25 5.22 -7.84
N ASP A 15 -5.36 5.57 -7.20
CA ASP A 15 -5.89 6.95 -7.19
C ASP A 15 -4.89 7.91 -6.54
N THR A 16 -4.35 7.53 -5.37
CA THR A 16 -3.40 8.36 -4.63
C THR A 16 -2.06 8.47 -5.38
N ASN A 17 -1.56 7.37 -5.94
CA ASN A 17 -0.32 7.37 -6.72
C ASN A 17 -0.49 8.15 -8.03
N SER A 18 -1.67 8.11 -8.67
CA SER A 18 -1.97 8.92 -9.86
C SER A 18 -1.90 10.41 -9.54
N ALA A 19 -2.49 10.83 -8.42
CA ALA A 19 -2.41 12.22 -7.96
C ALA A 19 -0.96 12.64 -7.67
N TYR A 20 -0.18 11.79 -7.03
CA TYR A 20 1.24 12.01 -6.77
C TYR A 20 2.07 12.14 -8.06
N LEU A 21 1.70 11.40 -9.10
CA LEU A 21 2.31 11.46 -10.44
C LEU A 21 1.77 12.59 -11.33
N GLY A 22 0.96 13.51 -10.79
CA GLY A 22 0.48 14.68 -11.49
C GLY A 22 -0.82 14.51 -12.27
N VAL A 23 -1.54 13.39 -12.10
CA VAL A 23 -2.89 13.20 -12.64
C VAL A 23 -3.92 13.44 -11.54
N PRO A 24 -4.55 14.64 -11.46
CA PRO A 24 -5.48 14.95 -10.38
C PRO A 24 -6.68 14.01 -10.37
N THR A 25 -7.17 13.66 -9.17
CA THR A 25 -8.36 12.83 -8.99
C THR A 25 -9.61 13.42 -9.64
N LEU A 26 -9.71 14.75 -9.74
CA LEU A 26 -10.75 15.44 -10.51
C LEU A 26 -10.73 15.06 -11.99
N LYS A 27 -9.53 14.85 -12.58
CA LYS A 27 -9.40 14.40 -13.98
C LYS A 27 -9.81 12.95 -14.15
N LEU A 28 -9.47 12.10 -13.18
CA LEU A 28 -9.90 10.70 -13.20
C LEU A 28 -11.43 10.60 -13.12
N MET A 29 -12.07 11.39 -12.24
CA MET A 29 -13.54 11.48 -12.11
C MET A 29 -14.19 11.98 -13.39
N GLU A 30 -13.62 12.99 -14.04
CA GLU A 30 -14.10 13.49 -15.33
C GLU A 30 -14.08 12.39 -16.40
N ASN A 31 -12.96 11.66 -16.51
CA ASN A 31 -12.82 10.56 -17.46
C ASN A 31 -13.78 9.40 -17.14
N ALA A 32 -14.01 9.11 -15.85
CA ALA A 32 -14.94 8.08 -15.38
C ALA A 32 -16.38 8.39 -15.84
N GLY A 33 -16.87 9.60 -15.55
CA GLY A 33 -18.21 10.02 -15.97
C GLY A 33 -18.39 10.07 -17.48
N ILE A 34 -17.38 10.51 -18.23
CA ILE A 34 -17.36 10.44 -19.72
C ILE A 34 -17.49 8.99 -20.19
N ALA A 35 -16.74 8.07 -19.57
CA ALA A 35 -16.82 6.66 -19.93
C ALA A 35 -18.22 6.08 -19.70
N VAL A 36 -18.86 6.44 -18.58
CA VAL A 36 -20.23 6.02 -18.26
C VAL A 36 -21.20 6.55 -19.32
N SER A 37 -21.20 7.87 -19.63
CA SER A 37 -22.09 8.48 -20.62
C SER A 37 -21.91 7.86 -22.00
N ARG A 38 -20.67 7.67 -22.46
CA ARG A 38 -20.35 7.05 -23.77
C ARG A 38 -20.85 5.61 -23.86
N ASN A 39 -20.66 4.80 -22.83
CA ASN A 39 -21.11 3.41 -22.81
C ASN A 39 -22.64 3.34 -22.76
N LEU A 40 -23.31 4.23 -22.00
CA LEU A 40 -24.77 4.35 -22.01
C LEU A 40 -25.30 4.62 -23.42
N ARG A 41 -24.75 5.63 -24.09
CA ARG A 41 -25.17 6.01 -25.46
C ARG A 41 -24.95 4.87 -26.47
N THR A 42 -23.87 4.12 -26.30
CA THR A 42 -23.57 2.99 -27.20
C THR A 42 -24.54 1.82 -27.02
N GLU A 43 -24.87 1.48 -25.77
CA GLU A 43 -25.74 0.33 -25.44
C GLU A 43 -27.23 0.65 -25.61
N PHE A 44 -27.65 1.90 -25.25
CA PHE A 44 -29.05 2.34 -25.24
C PHE A 44 -29.29 3.51 -26.20
N LYS A 45 -29.05 3.28 -27.48
CA LYS A 45 -29.12 4.32 -28.56
C LYS A 45 -30.45 5.07 -28.64
N ARG A 46 -31.57 4.46 -28.20
CA ARG A 46 -32.93 5.04 -28.28
C ARG A 46 -33.37 5.69 -26.97
N ALA A 47 -32.57 5.61 -25.92
CA ALA A 47 -32.91 6.23 -24.64
C ALA A 47 -32.84 7.75 -24.77
N SER A 48 -33.86 8.42 -24.28
CA SER A 48 -33.98 9.89 -24.28
C SER A 48 -34.13 10.45 -22.87
N LYS A 49 -34.66 9.63 -21.92
CA LYS A 49 -34.89 10.00 -20.50
C LYS A 49 -34.00 9.19 -19.59
N ILE A 50 -33.12 9.86 -18.87
CA ILE A 50 -32.11 9.21 -18.02
C ILE A 50 -32.26 9.69 -16.57
N ALA A 51 -32.43 8.74 -15.63
CA ALA A 51 -32.29 9.00 -14.21
C ALA A 51 -30.89 8.65 -13.73
N VAL A 52 -30.19 9.57 -13.09
CA VAL A 52 -28.91 9.31 -12.42
C VAL A 52 -29.11 9.36 -10.92
N VAL A 53 -28.99 8.23 -10.25
CA VAL A 53 -29.25 8.11 -8.81
C VAL A 53 -27.91 8.11 -8.08
N CYS A 54 -27.63 9.21 -7.35
CA CYS A 54 -26.31 9.51 -6.81
C CYS A 54 -26.27 9.43 -5.29
N GLY A 55 -25.18 8.85 -4.79
CA GLY A 55 -24.79 8.94 -3.39
C GLY A 55 -23.91 10.17 -3.11
N ARG A 56 -23.50 10.32 -1.86
CA ARG A 56 -22.72 11.48 -1.37
C ARG A 56 -21.21 11.43 -1.66
N GLY A 57 -20.66 10.28 -2.05
CA GLY A 57 -19.21 10.06 -2.26
C GLY A 57 -18.77 10.24 -3.71
N ASN A 58 -17.54 9.79 -3.99
CA ASN A 58 -16.92 9.90 -5.32
C ASN A 58 -17.71 9.17 -6.41
N ASN A 59 -18.35 8.03 -6.09
CA ASN A 59 -19.21 7.34 -7.05
C ASN A 59 -20.39 8.22 -7.51
N GLY A 60 -20.99 8.98 -6.59
CA GLY A 60 -21.95 10.04 -6.92
C GLY A 60 -21.33 11.13 -7.78
N GLY A 61 -20.07 11.51 -7.50
CA GLY A 61 -19.29 12.44 -8.31
C GLY A 61 -19.14 12.00 -9.76
N ASP A 62 -18.80 10.72 -10.00
CA ASP A 62 -18.75 10.14 -11.35
C ASP A 62 -20.13 10.19 -12.02
N GLY A 63 -21.21 9.96 -11.25
CA GLY A 63 -22.59 10.10 -11.69
C GLY A 63 -22.94 11.54 -12.08
N PHE A 64 -22.50 12.56 -11.34
CA PHE A 64 -22.70 13.97 -11.69
C PHE A 64 -22.01 14.33 -13.00
N VAL A 65 -20.78 13.86 -13.21
CA VAL A 65 -20.07 14.06 -14.47
C VAL A 65 -20.84 13.38 -15.63
N ALA A 66 -21.27 12.12 -15.44
CA ALA A 66 -22.05 11.41 -16.45
C ALA A 66 -23.35 12.14 -16.80
N ALA A 67 -24.10 12.63 -15.77
CA ALA A 67 -25.33 13.40 -15.96
C ALA A 67 -25.09 14.67 -16.80
N ARG A 68 -24.02 15.41 -16.50
CA ARG A 68 -23.65 16.63 -17.24
C ARG A 68 -23.37 16.33 -18.71
N HIS A 69 -22.61 15.30 -19.01
CA HIS A 69 -22.30 14.92 -20.40
C HIS A 69 -23.56 14.46 -21.14
N LEU A 70 -24.41 13.64 -20.53
CA LEU A 70 -25.68 13.21 -21.13
C LEU A 70 -26.61 14.38 -21.40
N ALA A 71 -26.75 15.33 -20.48
CA ALA A 71 -27.56 16.53 -20.66
C ALA A 71 -27.00 17.46 -21.76
N SER A 72 -25.67 17.58 -21.87
CA SER A 72 -25.03 18.37 -22.93
C SER A 72 -25.25 17.78 -24.34
N GLU A 73 -25.57 16.50 -24.42
CA GLU A 73 -25.97 15.82 -25.67
C GLU A 73 -27.49 15.95 -25.97
N GLY A 74 -28.21 16.76 -25.20
CA GLY A 74 -29.65 17.03 -25.41
C GLY A 74 -30.63 16.00 -24.88
N LEU A 75 -30.17 15.10 -23.97
CA LEU A 75 -31.05 14.13 -23.31
C LEU A 75 -31.80 14.76 -22.14
N ASP A 76 -32.99 14.27 -21.85
CA ASP A 76 -33.76 14.58 -20.62
C ASP A 76 -33.12 13.84 -19.43
N VAL A 77 -32.37 14.57 -18.61
CA VAL A 77 -31.59 14.00 -17.49
C VAL A 77 -32.08 14.59 -16.17
N ALA A 78 -32.34 13.72 -15.19
CA ALA A 78 -32.53 14.13 -13.79
C ALA A 78 -31.53 13.40 -12.88
N VAL A 79 -30.99 14.15 -11.92
CA VAL A 79 -30.08 13.65 -10.88
C VAL A 79 -30.87 13.50 -9.59
N PHE A 80 -30.98 12.28 -9.05
CA PHE A 80 -31.64 11.99 -7.80
C PHE A 80 -30.63 11.79 -6.67
N LEU A 81 -30.64 12.69 -5.70
CA LEU A 81 -29.75 12.63 -4.54
C LEU A 81 -30.32 11.72 -3.46
N ALA A 82 -29.56 10.73 -3.04
CA ALA A 82 -29.92 9.83 -1.94
C ALA A 82 -30.02 10.57 -0.59
N GLU A 83 -29.18 11.56 -0.39
CA GLU A 83 -29.09 12.41 0.81
C GLU A 83 -29.06 13.89 0.36
N PRO A 84 -29.35 14.84 1.29
CA PRO A 84 -29.29 16.27 0.97
C PRO A 84 -27.92 16.70 0.41
N GLU A 85 -27.90 17.73 -0.43
CA GLU A 85 -26.65 18.19 -1.10
C GLU A 85 -25.53 18.57 -0.11
N GLN A 86 -25.87 19.03 1.10
CA GLN A 86 -24.93 19.37 2.16
C GLN A 86 -24.15 18.17 2.67
N GLU A 87 -24.67 16.96 2.48
CA GLU A 87 -24.04 15.69 2.85
C GLU A 87 -23.03 15.17 1.82
N ILE A 88 -22.86 15.85 0.68
CA ILE A 88 -21.83 15.48 -0.30
C ILE A 88 -20.46 15.58 0.38
N SER A 89 -19.75 14.46 0.46
CA SER A 89 -18.65 14.27 1.40
C SER A 89 -17.28 14.63 0.87
N THR A 90 -17.10 14.73 -0.46
CA THR A 90 -15.78 15.01 -1.06
C THR A 90 -15.82 16.29 -1.89
N GLU A 91 -14.74 17.06 -1.82
CA GLU A 91 -14.64 18.34 -2.54
C GLU A 91 -14.78 18.16 -4.06
N ILE A 92 -14.20 17.09 -4.62
CA ILE A 92 -14.32 16.82 -6.06
C ILE A 92 -15.75 16.45 -6.49
N ALA A 93 -16.51 15.78 -5.64
CA ALA A 93 -17.93 15.50 -5.88
C ALA A 93 -18.76 16.79 -5.79
N LYS A 94 -18.50 17.65 -4.79
CA LYS A 94 -19.15 18.97 -4.65
C LYS A 94 -18.93 19.82 -5.88
N LEU A 95 -17.67 19.93 -6.35
CA LEU A 95 -17.32 20.69 -7.56
C LEU A 95 -18.07 20.21 -8.82
N ASN A 96 -18.31 18.90 -8.94
CA ASN A 96 -19.06 18.34 -10.04
C ASN A 96 -20.56 18.46 -9.85
N PHE A 97 -21.07 18.38 -8.62
CA PHE A 97 -22.47 18.62 -8.29
C PHE A 97 -22.93 20.03 -8.65
N GLU A 98 -22.12 21.05 -8.34
CA GLU A 98 -22.42 22.45 -8.70
C GLU A 98 -22.79 22.62 -10.20
N LYS A 99 -22.15 21.85 -11.07
CA LYS A 99 -22.35 21.90 -12.52
C LYS A 99 -23.67 21.24 -12.99
N VAL A 100 -24.33 20.49 -12.10
CA VAL A 100 -25.58 19.76 -12.39
C VAL A 100 -26.67 20.04 -11.38
N ARG A 101 -26.49 21.03 -10.51
CA ARG A 101 -27.44 21.38 -9.44
C ARG A 101 -28.84 21.63 -9.99
N SER A 102 -28.97 22.26 -11.14
CA SER A 102 -30.26 22.53 -11.80
C SER A 102 -31.02 21.27 -12.25
N LEU A 103 -30.32 20.14 -12.39
CA LEU A 103 -30.90 18.84 -12.75
C LEU A 103 -31.26 18.02 -11.50
N SER A 104 -30.90 18.49 -10.29
CA SER A 104 -31.02 17.72 -9.06
C SER A 104 -32.45 17.71 -8.52
N ARG A 105 -32.84 16.56 -7.98
CA ARG A 105 -34.13 16.30 -7.33
C ARG A 105 -33.89 15.40 -6.10
N PRO A 106 -34.72 15.47 -5.06
CA PRO A 106 -34.66 14.56 -3.95
C PRO A 106 -35.03 13.12 -4.39
N ALA A 107 -34.38 12.12 -3.80
CA ALA A 107 -34.66 10.72 -4.12
C ALA A 107 -36.12 10.27 -3.83
N SER A 108 -36.87 11.03 -3.04
CA SER A 108 -38.30 10.80 -2.81
C SER A 108 -39.13 10.90 -4.09
N GLU A 109 -38.69 11.70 -5.04
CA GLU A 109 -39.36 11.89 -6.35
C GLU A 109 -38.96 10.83 -7.38
N PHE A 110 -37.96 10.02 -7.12
CA PHE A 110 -37.50 9.01 -8.06
C PHE A 110 -38.55 7.92 -8.28
N ARG A 111 -39.00 7.77 -9.52
CA ARG A 111 -39.89 6.71 -9.99
C ARG A 111 -39.21 5.98 -11.15
N PRO A 112 -38.74 4.73 -10.95
CA PRO A 112 -37.92 3.99 -11.94
C PRO A 112 -38.57 3.90 -13.32
N ASN A 113 -39.89 3.71 -13.40
CA ASN A 113 -40.57 3.45 -14.65
C ASN A 113 -40.80 4.70 -15.53
N ASP A 114 -40.55 5.90 -15.00
CA ASP A 114 -40.69 7.17 -15.75
C ASP A 114 -39.47 7.44 -16.68
N TRP A 115 -38.44 6.61 -16.58
CA TRP A 115 -37.15 6.77 -17.25
C TRP A 115 -36.90 5.63 -18.23
N ASP A 116 -36.09 5.88 -19.27
CA ASP A 116 -35.66 4.84 -20.21
C ASP A 116 -34.52 3.99 -19.66
N VAL A 117 -33.55 4.65 -18.99
CA VAL A 117 -32.36 4.04 -18.37
C VAL A 117 -32.11 4.69 -17.01
N ILE A 118 -31.66 3.90 -16.06
CA ILE A 118 -31.24 4.33 -14.73
C ILE A 118 -29.72 4.17 -14.64
N VAL A 119 -29.03 5.22 -14.21
CA VAL A 119 -27.61 5.17 -13.84
C VAL A 119 -27.53 5.05 -12.33
N ASP A 120 -26.97 3.95 -11.85
CA ASP A 120 -26.68 3.68 -10.46
C ASP A 120 -25.30 4.21 -10.09
N ALA A 121 -25.26 5.33 -9.42
CA ALA A 121 -24.08 6.00 -8.89
C ALA A 121 -24.21 6.21 -7.35
N LEU A 122 -24.88 5.29 -6.65
CA LEU A 122 -25.14 5.43 -5.22
C LEU A 122 -23.91 5.11 -4.38
N LEU A 123 -23.33 3.91 -4.55
CA LEU A 123 -22.27 3.38 -3.71
C LEU A 123 -21.20 2.71 -4.58
N GLY A 124 -19.95 3.09 -4.36
CA GLY A 124 -18.80 2.45 -4.98
C GLY A 124 -18.10 1.47 -4.03
N VAL A 125 -16.87 1.12 -4.32
CA VAL A 125 -16.03 0.14 -3.59
C VAL A 125 -15.70 0.51 -2.14
N GLY A 126 -16.00 1.73 -1.69
CA GLY A 126 -15.66 2.22 -0.34
C GLY A 126 -16.59 1.76 0.79
N VAL A 127 -17.68 1.08 0.48
CA VAL A 127 -18.70 0.68 1.46
C VAL A 127 -18.27 -0.61 2.16
N LYS A 128 -18.34 -0.60 3.50
CA LYS A 128 -18.08 -1.78 4.34
C LYS A 128 -19.31 -2.06 5.23
N GLY A 129 -19.71 -3.32 5.30
CA GLY A 129 -20.80 -3.78 6.15
C GLY A 129 -22.20 -3.53 5.58
N LYS A 130 -23.23 -3.69 6.41
CA LYS A 130 -24.63 -3.67 6.00
C LYS A 130 -25.06 -2.35 5.37
N ILE A 131 -25.76 -2.43 4.23
CA ILE A 131 -26.30 -1.27 3.53
C ILE A 131 -27.41 -0.63 4.38
N ARG A 132 -27.23 0.65 4.71
CA ARG A 132 -28.14 1.44 5.54
C ARG A 132 -29.16 2.23 4.69
N GLU A 133 -30.19 2.74 5.31
CA GLU A 133 -31.09 3.72 4.69
C GLU A 133 -30.34 5.06 4.47
N PRO A 134 -30.65 5.80 3.41
CA PRO A 134 -31.71 5.55 2.40
C PRO A 134 -31.28 4.63 1.24
N TYR A 135 -30.01 4.24 1.18
CA TYR A 135 -29.42 3.46 0.08
C TYR A 135 -30.12 2.11 -0.12
N ARG A 136 -30.44 1.41 0.97
CA ARG A 136 -31.12 0.11 0.91
C ARG A 136 -32.48 0.20 0.22
N SER A 137 -33.27 1.19 0.56
CA SER A 137 -34.59 1.42 -0.05
C SER A 137 -34.46 1.83 -1.52
N LEU A 138 -33.48 2.65 -1.88
CA LEU A 138 -33.24 3.07 -3.26
C LEU A 138 -32.81 1.89 -4.13
N ILE A 139 -31.90 1.04 -3.67
CA ILE A 139 -31.48 -0.19 -4.39
C ILE A 139 -32.69 -1.10 -4.64
N LYS A 140 -33.53 -1.33 -3.62
CA LYS A 140 -34.76 -2.13 -3.79
C LYS A 140 -35.70 -1.51 -4.83
N ARG A 141 -35.90 -0.18 -4.77
CA ARG A 141 -36.76 0.56 -5.71
C ARG A 141 -36.25 0.46 -7.14
N MET A 142 -34.94 0.64 -7.38
CA MET A 142 -34.34 0.44 -8.71
C MET A 142 -34.57 -0.99 -9.21
N ASN A 143 -34.33 -2.01 -8.37
CA ASN A 143 -34.50 -3.42 -8.75
C ASN A 143 -35.97 -3.83 -9.00
N GLN A 144 -36.93 -3.13 -8.42
CA GLN A 144 -38.38 -3.34 -8.64
C GLN A 144 -38.85 -2.72 -9.97
N GLY A 145 -38.12 -1.73 -10.47
CA GLY A 145 -38.37 -1.16 -11.79
C GLY A 145 -38.09 -2.16 -12.92
N ARG A 146 -38.74 -1.93 -14.09
CA ARG A 146 -38.54 -2.77 -15.30
C ARG A 146 -37.53 -2.14 -16.27
N LYS A 147 -36.80 -1.14 -15.83
CA LYS A 147 -35.88 -0.38 -16.68
C LYS A 147 -34.44 -0.91 -16.56
N PRO A 148 -33.66 -0.84 -17.63
CA PRO A 148 -32.26 -1.23 -17.57
C PRO A 148 -31.49 -0.30 -16.64
N ILE A 149 -30.56 -0.88 -15.85
CA ILE A 149 -29.70 -0.15 -14.93
C ILE A 149 -28.25 -0.28 -15.40
N ILE A 150 -27.53 0.83 -15.44
CA ILE A 150 -26.09 0.89 -15.63
C ILE A 150 -25.47 1.29 -14.30
N SER A 151 -24.60 0.43 -13.74
CA SER A 151 -23.88 0.75 -12.52
C SER A 151 -22.53 1.38 -12.80
N VAL A 152 -22.21 2.41 -12.03
CA VAL A 152 -20.93 3.15 -12.04
C VAL A 152 -19.95 2.40 -11.13
N ASP A 153 -18.84 1.97 -11.68
CA ASP A 153 -17.74 1.24 -11.07
C ASP A 153 -18.11 -0.16 -10.55
N VAL A 154 -19.07 -0.25 -9.65
CA VAL A 154 -19.62 -1.51 -9.12
C VAL A 154 -21.13 -1.38 -8.92
N PRO A 155 -21.92 -2.46 -8.98
CA PRO A 155 -23.33 -2.40 -8.59
C PRO A 155 -23.47 -1.95 -7.14
N SER A 156 -24.23 -0.88 -6.88
CA SER A 156 -24.40 -0.37 -5.52
C SER A 156 -24.94 -1.45 -4.59
N GLY A 157 -24.30 -1.58 -3.44
CA GLY A 157 -24.56 -2.62 -2.47
C GLY A 157 -23.63 -3.82 -2.56
N TRP A 158 -23.04 -4.13 -3.74
CA TRP A 158 -22.05 -5.20 -3.88
C TRP A 158 -20.85 -5.00 -2.93
N PRO A 159 -20.31 -6.06 -2.29
CA PRO A 159 -20.71 -7.48 -2.40
C PRO A 159 -21.88 -7.90 -1.49
N GLU A 160 -22.44 -6.98 -0.74
CA GLU A 160 -23.53 -7.23 0.21
C GLU A 160 -24.92 -7.28 -0.46
N GLU A 161 -25.96 -7.59 0.31
CA GLU A 161 -27.34 -7.54 -0.14
C GLU A 161 -28.16 -6.52 0.68
N PRO A 162 -29.10 -5.79 0.05
CA PRO A 162 -29.44 -5.84 -1.36
C PRO A 162 -28.41 -5.13 -2.23
N SER A 163 -28.13 -5.70 -3.40
CA SER A 163 -27.30 -5.08 -4.44
C SER A 163 -28.14 -4.78 -5.70
N VAL A 164 -27.69 -3.79 -6.47
CA VAL A 164 -28.30 -3.43 -7.76
C VAL A 164 -28.10 -4.56 -8.76
N ARG A 165 -29.15 -4.89 -9.51
CA ARG A 165 -29.12 -5.86 -10.61
C ARG A 165 -28.86 -5.13 -11.93
N ALA A 166 -27.59 -4.85 -12.19
CA ALA A 166 -27.21 -4.08 -13.35
C ALA A 166 -27.40 -4.86 -14.67
N ARG A 167 -27.89 -4.19 -15.71
CA ARG A 167 -27.82 -4.66 -17.10
C ARG A 167 -26.38 -4.53 -17.63
N MET A 168 -25.68 -3.48 -17.20
CA MET A 168 -24.28 -3.21 -17.52
C MET A 168 -23.60 -2.55 -16.33
N THR A 169 -22.33 -2.88 -16.11
CA THR A 169 -21.46 -2.16 -15.17
C THR A 169 -20.27 -1.60 -15.91
N VAL A 170 -20.03 -0.30 -15.78
CA VAL A 170 -18.84 0.38 -16.29
C VAL A 170 -17.87 0.53 -15.14
N THR A 171 -16.92 -0.40 -15.04
CA THR A 171 -15.88 -0.39 -14.00
C THR A 171 -14.61 0.29 -14.51
N PHE A 172 -13.87 0.93 -13.60
CA PHE A 172 -12.75 1.79 -13.97
C PHE A 172 -11.43 1.07 -13.79
N HIS A 173 -10.56 1.22 -14.80
CA HIS A 173 -9.20 0.73 -14.87
C HIS A 173 -9.08 -0.80 -14.89
N ALA A 174 -9.64 -1.51 -13.91
CA ALA A 174 -9.64 -2.97 -13.82
C ALA A 174 -10.90 -3.49 -13.11
N PRO A 175 -11.30 -4.76 -13.33
CA PRO A 175 -12.35 -5.40 -12.55
C PRO A 175 -11.96 -5.44 -11.06
N LYS A 176 -12.93 -5.36 -10.16
CA LYS A 176 -12.68 -5.56 -8.73
C LYS A 176 -12.75 -7.04 -8.37
N LEU A 177 -11.98 -7.45 -7.38
CA LEU A 177 -11.97 -8.85 -6.92
C LEU A 177 -13.38 -9.31 -6.54
N GLY A 178 -13.85 -10.40 -7.13
CA GLY A 178 -15.17 -10.98 -6.87
C GLY A 178 -16.30 -10.46 -7.77
N MET A 179 -16.04 -9.49 -8.67
CA MET A 179 -17.07 -8.97 -9.59
C MET A 179 -17.63 -10.04 -10.53
N GLU A 180 -16.87 -11.06 -10.85
CA GLU A 180 -17.32 -12.20 -11.65
C GLU A 180 -18.50 -12.95 -11.03
N LYS A 181 -18.70 -12.85 -9.72
CA LYS A 181 -19.81 -13.40 -8.94
C LYS A 181 -20.93 -12.41 -8.70
N ALA A 182 -20.74 -11.14 -9.07
CA ALA A 182 -21.69 -10.08 -8.83
C ALA A 182 -22.76 -10.04 -9.97
N LYS A 183 -23.87 -9.39 -9.68
CA LYS A 183 -24.96 -9.15 -10.66
C LYS A 183 -24.61 -7.95 -11.56
N CYS A 184 -23.42 -8.00 -12.19
CA CYS A 184 -22.83 -6.89 -12.94
C CYS A 184 -23.41 -6.72 -14.36
N GLY A 185 -24.14 -7.72 -14.86
CA GLY A 185 -24.55 -7.72 -16.26
C GLY A 185 -23.34 -7.74 -17.21
N LYS A 186 -23.42 -6.95 -18.28
CA LYS A 186 -22.28 -6.74 -19.19
C LYS A 186 -21.23 -5.88 -18.50
N LEU A 187 -20.07 -6.49 -18.20
CA LEU A 187 -18.95 -5.78 -17.58
C LEU A 187 -18.10 -5.07 -18.65
N VAL A 188 -17.96 -3.76 -18.53
CA VAL A 188 -17.10 -2.91 -19.36
C VAL A 188 -16.00 -2.33 -18.50
N VAL A 189 -14.74 -2.60 -18.85
CA VAL A 189 -13.57 -2.01 -18.17
C VAL A 189 -13.18 -0.75 -18.93
N ALA A 190 -13.38 0.41 -18.32
CA ALA A 190 -13.06 1.70 -18.90
C ALA A 190 -11.68 2.18 -18.45
N ASP A 191 -10.87 2.64 -19.41
CA ASP A 191 -9.66 3.39 -19.11
C ASP A 191 -10.05 4.82 -18.70
N ILE A 192 -9.60 5.23 -17.50
CA ILE A 192 -9.86 6.57 -16.96
C ILE A 192 -8.59 7.43 -16.90
N GLY A 193 -7.47 6.93 -17.43
CA GLY A 193 -6.22 7.68 -17.51
C GLY A 193 -5.33 7.52 -16.27
N ILE A 194 -5.40 6.41 -15.57
CA ILE A 194 -4.43 6.05 -14.53
C ILE A 194 -3.06 5.84 -15.22
N PRO A 195 -2.01 6.57 -14.84
CA PRO A 195 -0.71 6.42 -15.47
C PRO A 195 -0.12 5.03 -15.18
N PRO A 196 0.54 4.40 -16.17
CA PRO A 196 1.16 3.07 -15.97
C PRO A 196 2.16 3.02 -14.81
N GLU A 197 2.80 4.13 -14.50
CA GLU A 197 3.70 4.27 -13.35
C GLU A 197 2.98 4.07 -12.03
N ALA A 198 1.71 4.45 -11.89
CA ALA A 198 0.93 4.24 -10.68
C ALA A 198 0.74 2.75 -10.36
N GLU A 199 0.74 1.88 -11.39
CA GLU A 199 0.67 0.43 -11.23
C GLU A 199 2.04 -0.20 -10.89
N THR A 200 3.13 0.40 -11.39
CA THR A 200 4.45 -0.22 -11.40
C THR A 200 5.43 0.39 -10.40
N HIS A 201 5.10 1.56 -9.84
CA HIS A 201 5.93 2.25 -8.87
C HIS A 201 5.21 2.40 -7.53
N VAL A 202 5.98 2.34 -6.45
CA VAL A 202 5.46 2.69 -5.13
C VAL A 202 5.29 4.20 -5.00
N GLY A 203 4.37 4.60 -4.15
CA GLY A 203 4.07 6.00 -3.90
C GLY A 203 3.31 6.17 -2.57
N PRO A 204 2.77 7.37 -2.29
CA PRO A 204 2.04 7.61 -1.05
C PRO A 204 0.75 6.78 -0.91
N GLY A 205 0.25 6.19 -2.00
CA GLY A 205 -0.88 5.26 -1.93
C GLY A 205 -0.63 4.07 -1.02
N GLU A 206 0.62 3.65 -0.84
CA GLU A 206 0.98 2.53 0.04
C GLU A 206 0.57 2.76 1.51
N PHE A 207 0.35 4.02 1.93
CA PHE A 207 -0.16 4.33 3.27
C PHE A 207 -1.58 3.82 3.54
N VAL A 208 -2.32 3.41 2.52
CA VAL A 208 -3.61 2.71 2.68
C VAL A 208 -3.45 1.45 3.54
N TYR A 209 -2.29 0.81 3.48
CA TYR A 209 -1.98 -0.40 4.25
C TYR A 209 -1.35 -0.14 5.61
N TYR A 210 -1.01 1.12 5.94
CA TYR A 210 -0.38 1.43 7.22
C TYR A 210 -1.38 1.26 8.38
N PRO A 211 -1.08 0.39 9.38
CA PRO A 211 -1.95 0.19 10.53
C PRO A 211 -1.89 1.41 11.46
N ARG A 212 -2.96 2.21 11.45
CA ARG A 212 -3.06 3.38 12.33
C ARG A 212 -3.32 2.94 13.76
N PRO A 213 -2.67 3.56 14.78
CA PRO A 213 -2.98 3.33 16.18
C PRO A 213 -4.46 3.64 16.48
N GLU A 214 -5.09 2.78 17.26
CA GLU A 214 -6.42 3.04 17.78
C GLU A 214 -6.35 4.03 18.97
N ARG A 215 -7.44 4.77 19.21
CA ARG A 215 -7.48 5.75 20.31
C ARG A 215 -7.23 5.14 21.69
N ASN A 216 -7.58 3.85 21.86
CA ASN A 216 -7.44 3.10 23.11
C ASN A 216 -6.20 2.21 23.14
N SER A 217 -5.23 2.40 22.23
CA SER A 217 -3.99 1.64 22.20
C SER A 217 -3.17 1.88 23.45
N HIS A 218 -2.52 0.83 23.93
CA HIS A 218 -1.54 0.86 25.03
C HIS A 218 -0.13 0.61 24.49
N LYS A 219 0.86 0.84 25.34
CA LYS A 219 2.28 0.60 25.04
C LYS A 219 2.51 -0.85 24.60
N GLY A 220 3.00 -1.03 23.39
CA GLY A 220 3.28 -2.31 22.77
C GLY A 220 2.22 -2.81 21.77
N ASP A 221 1.06 -2.14 21.66
CA ASP A 221 0.00 -2.55 20.73
C ASP A 221 0.31 -2.18 19.27
N ASN A 222 1.18 -1.16 19.08
CA ASN A 222 1.49 -0.64 17.75
C ASN A 222 2.84 -1.13 17.20
N GLY A 223 3.29 -2.28 17.67
CA GLY A 223 4.48 -2.97 17.19
C GLY A 223 5.66 -2.88 18.15
N ARG A 224 6.24 -4.04 18.41
CA ARG A 224 7.46 -4.24 19.22
C ARG A 224 8.49 -4.91 18.33
N ILE A 225 9.60 -4.23 18.09
CA ILE A 225 10.65 -4.77 17.22
C ILE A 225 11.83 -5.28 18.02
N LEU A 226 12.40 -6.39 17.55
CA LEU A 226 13.69 -6.89 18.00
C LEU A 226 14.71 -6.70 16.86
N VAL A 227 15.77 -5.95 17.13
CA VAL A 227 16.94 -5.84 16.26
C VAL A 227 18.04 -6.70 16.83
N VAL A 228 18.55 -7.67 16.06
CA VAL A 228 19.73 -8.48 16.39
C VAL A 228 20.86 -8.09 15.47
N GLY A 229 21.86 -7.42 16.02
CA GLY A 229 22.93 -6.86 15.20
C GLY A 229 24.12 -6.40 16.04
N GLY A 230 24.98 -5.60 15.43
CA GLY A 230 26.16 -5.09 16.08
C GLY A 230 27.26 -6.14 16.28
N GLY A 231 28.41 -5.62 16.58
CA GLY A 231 29.68 -6.30 16.69
C GLY A 231 30.74 -5.26 16.40
N PRO A 232 31.43 -5.35 15.27
CA PRO A 232 32.40 -4.32 14.88
C PRO A 232 31.74 -2.97 14.50
N PHE A 233 30.44 -2.99 14.11
CA PHE A 233 29.71 -1.80 13.70
C PHE A 233 28.56 -1.50 14.64
N THR A 234 28.73 -0.56 15.57
CA THR A 234 27.73 -0.24 16.60
C THR A 234 26.62 0.69 16.10
N GLY A 235 26.86 1.50 15.07
CA GLY A 235 25.89 2.43 14.52
C GLY A 235 24.73 1.74 13.78
N ALA A 236 24.98 0.65 13.07
CA ALA A 236 24.01 -0.05 12.25
C ALA A 236 22.76 -0.53 13.02
N PRO A 237 22.87 -1.28 14.14
CA PRO A 237 21.70 -1.70 14.91
C PRO A 237 20.97 -0.50 15.57
N ALA A 238 21.69 0.57 15.92
CA ALA A 238 21.07 1.79 16.43
C ALA A 238 20.22 2.49 15.36
N LEU A 239 20.76 2.64 14.14
CA LEU A 239 20.03 3.22 12.99
C LEU A 239 18.79 2.39 12.62
N ALA A 240 18.89 1.06 12.64
CA ALA A 240 17.73 0.19 12.43
C ALA A 240 16.67 0.39 13.52
N GLY A 241 17.09 0.45 14.80
CA GLY A 241 16.20 0.74 15.93
C GLY A 241 15.53 2.12 15.82
N MET A 242 16.31 3.14 15.47
CA MET A 242 15.79 4.52 15.28
C MET A 242 14.84 4.60 14.09
N GLY A 243 15.17 3.98 12.95
CA GLY A 243 14.29 3.87 11.78
C GLY A 243 12.94 3.23 12.15
N ALA A 244 12.96 2.18 12.96
CA ALA A 244 11.74 1.53 13.45
C ALA A 244 10.92 2.44 14.37
N MET A 245 11.55 3.10 15.34
CA MET A 245 10.86 4.00 16.27
C MET A 245 10.21 5.18 15.54
N TYR A 246 10.94 5.82 14.63
CA TYR A 246 10.40 6.91 13.83
C TYR A 246 9.33 6.48 12.83
N ALA A 247 9.32 5.19 12.41
CA ALA A 247 8.25 4.63 11.59
C ALA A 247 7.00 4.24 12.41
N GLY A 248 7.03 4.42 13.73
CA GLY A 248 5.87 4.27 14.61
C GLY A 248 5.81 2.95 15.38
N ALA A 249 6.94 2.28 15.62
CA ALA A 249 7.00 1.19 16.60
C ALA A 249 6.92 1.74 18.02
N ASP A 250 6.21 1.05 18.91
CA ASP A 250 6.11 1.44 20.34
C ASP A 250 7.38 1.11 21.11
N LEU A 251 8.05 0.01 20.77
CA LEU A 251 9.23 -0.49 21.47
C LEU A 251 10.27 -1.03 20.47
N ALA A 252 11.54 -0.67 20.70
CA ALA A 252 12.68 -1.24 20.00
C ALA A 252 13.65 -1.92 20.99
N HIS A 253 13.69 -3.24 20.96
CA HIS A 253 14.64 -4.07 21.68
C HIS A 253 15.86 -4.31 20.78
N ILE A 254 17.06 -3.98 21.26
CA ILE A 254 18.29 -4.08 20.48
C ILE A 254 19.21 -5.09 21.18
N ALA A 255 19.35 -6.29 20.62
CA ALA A 255 20.24 -7.33 21.13
C ALA A 255 21.59 -7.24 20.40
N VAL A 256 22.63 -6.90 21.11
CA VAL A 256 23.98 -6.65 20.57
C VAL A 256 25.06 -7.34 21.40
N PRO A 257 26.21 -7.71 20.82
CA PRO A 257 27.38 -8.19 21.55
C PRO A 257 27.74 -7.26 22.70
N LYS A 258 28.29 -7.83 23.77
CA LYS A 258 28.57 -7.12 25.03
C LYS A 258 29.36 -5.81 24.86
N PRO A 259 30.45 -5.75 24.06
CA PRO A 259 31.18 -4.49 23.86
C PRO A 259 30.38 -3.40 23.12
N ALA A 260 29.42 -3.77 22.28
CA ALA A 260 28.59 -2.84 21.52
C ALA A 260 27.44 -2.25 22.34
N ALA A 261 27.11 -2.84 23.51
CA ALA A 261 25.88 -2.47 24.23
C ALA A 261 25.90 -1.02 24.74
N ILE A 262 26.97 -0.59 25.37
CA ILE A 262 27.09 0.80 25.86
C ILE A 262 27.10 1.80 24.68
N PRO A 263 27.96 1.65 23.67
CA PRO A 263 27.91 2.54 22.50
C PRO A 263 26.51 2.66 21.88
N VAL A 264 25.81 1.54 21.67
CA VAL A 264 24.46 1.53 21.11
C VAL A 264 23.45 2.26 22.01
N ALA A 265 23.53 2.05 23.32
CA ALA A 265 22.64 2.71 24.30
C ALA A 265 22.85 4.24 24.33
N CYS A 266 24.06 4.71 24.04
CA CYS A 266 24.36 6.14 24.00
C CYS A 266 23.75 6.89 22.81
N TYR A 267 23.33 6.20 21.74
CA TYR A 267 22.71 6.86 20.57
C TYR A 267 21.31 7.39 20.85
N SER A 268 20.51 6.68 21.68
CA SER A 268 19.17 7.15 22.01
C SER A 268 18.63 6.50 23.30
N PRO A 269 17.98 7.29 24.20
CA PRO A 269 17.29 6.74 25.37
C PRO A 269 16.04 5.93 25.00
N ASN A 270 15.60 5.97 23.74
CA ASN A 270 14.43 5.22 23.26
C ASN A 270 14.76 3.78 22.87
N LEU A 271 16.04 3.41 22.77
CA LEU A 271 16.49 2.06 22.43
C LEU A 271 16.65 1.21 23.73
N ILE A 272 15.98 0.07 23.78
CA ILE A 272 16.07 -0.87 24.90
C ILE A 272 17.18 -1.88 24.57
N VAL A 273 18.40 -1.60 25.03
CA VAL A 273 19.57 -2.40 24.67
C VAL A 273 19.75 -3.60 25.58
N HIS A 274 19.99 -4.75 24.99
CA HIS A 274 20.22 -6.03 25.65
C HIS A 274 21.62 -6.54 25.31
N PRO A 275 22.61 -6.40 26.22
CA PRO A 275 23.95 -6.93 25.99
C PRO A 275 23.91 -8.45 25.91
N LEU A 276 24.52 -9.03 24.87
CA LEU A 276 24.73 -10.48 24.70
C LEU A 276 25.96 -10.97 25.52
N SER A 277 26.32 -12.24 25.37
CA SER A 277 27.31 -12.87 26.28
C SER A 277 28.76 -12.60 25.85
N ASP A 278 29.04 -12.45 24.54
CA ASP A 278 30.40 -12.46 23.99
C ASP A 278 30.68 -11.14 23.21
N ASP A 279 31.86 -11.03 22.62
CA ASP A 279 32.32 -9.93 21.76
C ASP A 279 31.64 -9.92 20.36
N VAL A 280 31.08 -11.04 19.95
CA VAL A 280 30.28 -11.23 18.73
C VAL A 280 28.98 -11.99 19.08
N LEU A 281 28.05 -12.05 18.14
CA LEU A 281 26.86 -12.91 18.28
C LEU A 281 27.26 -14.38 18.27
N VAL A 282 26.85 -15.14 19.29
CA VAL A 282 27.16 -16.58 19.44
C VAL A 282 25.91 -17.40 19.69
N THR A 283 25.99 -18.73 19.45
CA THR A 283 24.84 -19.63 19.63
C THR A 283 24.34 -19.72 21.07
N GLN A 284 25.20 -19.48 22.04
CA GLN A 284 24.86 -19.43 23.48
C GLN A 284 23.86 -18.31 23.81
N ASP A 285 23.78 -17.27 22.98
CA ASP A 285 22.81 -16.17 23.12
C ASP A 285 21.38 -16.56 22.71
N SER A 286 21.21 -17.73 22.07
CA SER A 286 19.91 -18.15 21.52
C SER A 286 18.78 -18.12 22.53
N ASP A 287 18.99 -18.54 23.75
CA ASP A 287 17.93 -18.59 24.76
C ASP A 287 17.57 -17.19 25.29
N LYS A 288 18.53 -16.28 25.37
CA LYS A 288 18.29 -14.88 25.68
C LYS A 288 17.47 -14.20 24.59
N ILE A 289 17.84 -14.43 23.32
CA ILE A 289 17.13 -13.88 22.17
C ILE A 289 15.73 -14.49 22.04
N LYS A 290 15.54 -15.79 22.30
CA LYS A 290 14.21 -16.43 22.36
C LYS A 290 13.28 -15.81 23.41
N ASN A 291 13.81 -15.38 24.54
CA ASN A 291 13.00 -14.67 25.53
C ASN A 291 12.59 -13.27 25.06
N LEU A 292 13.39 -12.62 24.20
CA LEU A 292 13.03 -11.37 23.56
C LEU A 292 11.97 -11.57 22.46
N TRP A 293 11.96 -12.71 21.73
CA TRP A 293 10.89 -13.00 20.76
C TRP A 293 9.50 -12.96 21.38
N LYS A 294 9.34 -13.46 22.62
CA LYS A 294 8.05 -13.44 23.34
C LYS A 294 7.55 -12.02 23.62
N LYS A 295 8.45 -11.03 23.56
CA LYS A 295 8.17 -9.61 23.83
C LYS A 295 8.18 -8.75 22.55
N SER A 296 8.27 -9.39 21.38
CA SER A 296 8.42 -8.73 20.09
C SER A 296 7.45 -9.30 19.06
N ASP A 297 7.12 -8.51 18.06
CA ASP A 297 6.16 -8.86 17.00
C ASP A 297 6.87 -9.08 15.65
N ALA A 298 8.09 -8.56 15.49
CA ALA A 298 8.95 -8.79 14.34
C ALA A 298 10.43 -8.74 14.75
N MET A 299 11.31 -9.29 13.89
CA MET A 299 12.75 -9.26 14.06
C MET A 299 13.45 -8.64 12.85
N VAL A 300 14.45 -7.82 13.09
CA VAL A 300 15.48 -7.43 12.10
C VAL A 300 16.78 -8.10 12.52
N ILE A 301 17.44 -8.78 11.60
CA ILE A 301 18.72 -9.43 11.89
C ILE A 301 19.74 -9.11 10.81
N GLY A 302 20.96 -8.76 11.22
CA GLY A 302 22.08 -8.55 10.31
C GLY A 302 22.82 -7.23 10.44
N PRO A 303 22.15 -6.08 10.73
CA PRO A 303 22.82 -4.80 10.79
C PRO A 303 24.08 -4.81 11.66
N GLY A 304 25.25 -4.69 11.02
CA GLY A 304 26.55 -4.56 11.72
C GLY A 304 27.09 -5.79 12.41
N LEU A 305 26.63 -7.01 12.09
CA LEU A 305 27.16 -8.27 12.69
C LEU A 305 28.61 -8.57 12.35
N GLY A 306 29.09 -8.08 11.19
CA GLY A 306 30.45 -8.36 10.70
C GLY A 306 30.61 -9.77 10.12
N ASP A 307 31.87 -10.11 9.82
CA ASP A 307 32.21 -11.30 9.03
C ASP A 307 32.64 -12.52 9.88
N ASP A 308 32.47 -12.47 11.20
CA ASP A 308 32.84 -13.58 12.10
C ASP A 308 31.99 -14.83 11.85
N SER A 309 32.65 -15.98 11.72
CA SER A 309 32.00 -17.26 11.44
C SER A 309 31.02 -17.70 12.56
N ARG A 310 31.29 -17.34 13.82
CA ARG A 310 30.43 -17.62 14.98
C ARG A 310 29.11 -16.85 14.83
N SER A 311 29.20 -15.57 14.39
CA SER A 311 28.03 -14.72 14.14
C SER A 311 27.18 -15.26 12.99
N LYS A 312 27.79 -15.67 11.88
CA LYS A 312 27.10 -16.29 10.75
C LYS A 312 26.35 -17.57 11.15
N HIS A 313 27.01 -18.42 11.93
CA HIS A 313 26.39 -19.65 12.44
C HIS A 313 25.22 -19.36 13.37
N ALA A 314 25.40 -18.46 14.34
CA ALA A 314 24.34 -18.05 15.25
C ALA A 314 23.16 -17.39 14.53
N ALA A 315 23.42 -16.50 13.56
CA ALA A 315 22.38 -15.89 12.73
C ALA A 315 21.57 -16.95 11.95
N SER A 316 22.23 -17.95 11.37
CA SER A 316 21.57 -19.08 10.70
C SER A 316 20.60 -19.82 11.64
N GLU A 317 21.03 -20.14 12.86
CA GLU A 317 20.21 -20.81 13.86
C GLU A 317 19.03 -19.94 14.31
N LEU A 318 19.23 -18.64 14.51
CA LEU A 318 18.18 -17.70 14.87
C LEU A 318 17.14 -17.56 13.78
N ILE A 319 17.55 -17.34 12.53
CA ILE A 319 16.64 -17.23 11.36
C ILE A 319 15.82 -18.52 11.24
N ARG A 320 16.48 -19.69 11.35
CA ARG A 320 15.82 -21.00 11.24
C ARG A 320 14.75 -21.19 12.32
N ARG A 321 15.00 -20.76 13.56
CA ARG A 321 14.12 -21.02 14.73
C ARG A 321 13.11 -19.92 15.01
N CYS A 322 13.35 -18.68 14.56
CA CYS A 322 12.48 -17.54 14.85
C CYS A 322 11.08 -17.74 14.23
N PRO A 323 10.01 -17.63 15.04
CA PRO A 323 8.64 -17.74 14.56
C PRO A 323 8.08 -16.42 14.04
N LEU A 324 8.77 -15.29 14.28
CA LEU A 324 8.29 -13.95 13.94
C LEU A 324 8.49 -13.63 12.47
N PRO A 325 7.67 -12.75 11.89
CA PRO A 325 8.03 -12.05 10.66
C PRO A 325 9.40 -11.39 10.82
N MET A 326 10.21 -11.38 9.76
CA MET A 326 11.57 -10.85 9.91
C MET A 326 12.10 -10.14 8.66
N VAL A 327 13.00 -9.21 8.91
CA VAL A 327 13.90 -8.63 7.90
C VAL A 327 15.28 -9.25 8.08
N VAL A 328 15.86 -9.76 7.01
CA VAL A 328 17.25 -10.23 6.98
C VAL A 328 18.05 -9.31 6.09
N ASP A 329 19.02 -8.62 6.66
CA ASP A 329 19.81 -7.59 5.98
C ASP A 329 21.31 -7.81 6.18
N ALA A 330 22.12 -7.14 5.40
CA ALA A 330 23.56 -7.06 5.54
C ALA A 330 24.23 -8.44 5.75
N ASP A 331 25.05 -8.58 6.81
CA ASP A 331 25.86 -9.78 7.05
C ASP A 331 25.04 -11.06 7.29
N ALA A 332 23.76 -10.92 7.74
CA ALA A 332 22.90 -12.09 7.92
C ALA A 332 22.37 -12.69 6.60
N LEU A 333 22.49 -12.00 5.49
CA LEU A 333 22.18 -12.54 4.14
C LEU A 333 23.08 -13.73 3.79
N ASP A 334 24.31 -13.76 4.31
CA ASP A 334 25.24 -14.89 4.12
C ASP A 334 24.72 -16.19 4.74
N ALA A 335 23.98 -16.13 5.84
CA ALA A 335 23.35 -17.31 6.42
C ALA A 335 22.27 -17.90 5.51
N VAL A 336 21.47 -17.02 4.86
CA VAL A 336 20.46 -17.45 3.87
C VAL A 336 21.13 -17.98 2.62
N ARG A 337 22.22 -17.37 2.16
CA ARG A 337 23.04 -17.86 1.04
C ARG A 337 23.55 -19.27 1.28
N ALA A 338 24.11 -19.52 2.47
CA ALA A 338 24.64 -20.83 2.84
C ALA A 338 23.56 -21.92 2.90
N ASN A 339 22.36 -21.57 3.38
CA ASN A 339 21.23 -22.49 3.45
C ASN A 339 19.88 -21.76 3.25
N PRO A 340 19.39 -21.64 2.00
CA PRO A 340 18.12 -20.97 1.73
C PRO A 340 16.90 -21.61 2.40
N ARG A 341 16.98 -22.86 2.83
CA ARG A 341 15.86 -23.55 3.50
C ARG A 341 15.52 -23.00 4.87
N ILE A 342 16.42 -22.20 5.49
CA ILE A 342 16.15 -21.61 6.83
C ILE A 342 15.01 -20.58 6.83
N ILE A 343 14.63 -20.05 5.65
CA ILE A 343 13.54 -19.09 5.49
C ILE A 343 12.27 -19.70 4.87
N THR A 344 12.28 -21.00 4.54
CA THR A 344 11.15 -21.66 3.88
C THR A 344 9.88 -21.62 4.74
N GLY A 345 8.77 -21.16 4.15
CA GLY A 345 7.46 -21.06 4.80
C GLY A 345 7.35 -19.94 5.85
N LYS A 346 8.29 -19.00 5.87
CA LYS A 346 8.33 -17.87 6.80
C LYS A 346 8.01 -16.56 6.11
N ASN A 347 7.51 -15.59 6.86
CA ASN A 347 7.33 -14.21 6.42
C ASN A 347 8.68 -13.47 6.52
N VAL A 348 9.47 -13.50 5.43
CA VAL A 348 10.82 -12.92 5.39
C VAL A 348 10.92 -11.87 4.30
N VAL A 349 11.49 -10.73 4.64
CA VAL A 349 11.94 -9.70 3.70
C VAL A 349 13.46 -9.68 3.68
N LEU A 350 14.06 -9.92 2.53
CA LEU A 350 15.50 -9.82 2.29
C LEU A 350 15.80 -8.45 1.66
N THR A 351 16.83 -7.76 2.15
CA THR A 351 17.13 -6.38 1.72
C THR A 351 18.53 -6.21 1.10
N PRO A 352 18.94 -7.04 0.13
CA PRO A 352 20.27 -6.95 -0.47
C PRO A 352 20.45 -5.69 -1.31
N HIS A 353 21.65 -5.08 -1.30
CA HIS A 353 22.12 -4.23 -2.40
C HIS A 353 22.58 -5.10 -3.59
N LYS A 354 22.91 -4.49 -4.75
CA LYS A 354 23.29 -5.22 -5.97
C LYS A 354 24.33 -6.32 -5.72
N GLY A 355 25.42 -6.02 -5.02
CA GLY A 355 26.49 -6.99 -4.75
C GLY A 355 26.08 -8.11 -3.78
N GLU A 356 25.25 -7.81 -2.77
CA GLU A 356 24.66 -8.80 -1.87
C GLU A 356 23.69 -9.71 -2.62
N PHE A 357 22.86 -9.16 -3.51
CA PHE A 357 21.96 -9.94 -4.35
C PHE A 357 22.69 -10.93 -5.24
N GLU A 358 23.78 -10.47 -5.89
CA GLU A 358 24.61 -11.32 -6.74
C GLU A 358 25.26 -12.46 -5.92
N ARG A 359 25.76 -12.17 -4.72
CA ARG A 359 26.30 -13.21 -3.81
C ARG A 359 25.21 -14.17 -3.34
N LEU A 360 24.03 -13.65 -2.95
CA LEU A 360 22.91 -14.43 -2.40
C LEU A 360 22.31 -15.40 -3.43
N THR A 361 22.19 -14.98 -4.69
CA THR A 361 21.43 -15.69 -5.72
C THR A 361 22.27 -16.34 -6.80
N GLY A 362 23.53 -15.91 -6.95
CA GLY A 362 24.39 -16.23 -8.10
C GLY A 362 23.99 -15.51 -9.41
N ILE A 363 23.02 -14.61 -9.37
CA ILE A 363 22.50 -13.90 -10.55
C ILE A 363 23.14 -12.52 -10.63
N ARG A 364 23.90 -12.26 -11.69
CA ARG A 364 24.38 -10.92 -12.01
C ARG A 364 23.23 -10.09 -12.58
N LEU A 365 22.89 -8.97 -11.90
CA LEU A 365 21.80 -8.10 -12.31
C LEU A 365 22.10 -7.35 -13.61
N SER A 366 21.12 -7.35 -14.51
CA SER A 366 21.15 -6.61 -15.77
C SER A 366 21.19 -5.09 -15.53
N GLU A 367 21.82 -4.34 -16.42
CA GLU A 367 21.71 -2.87 -16.43
C GLU A 367 20.32 -2.41 -16.94
N ASP A 368 19.67 -3.20 -17.79
CA ASP A 368 18.29 -2.96 -18.21
C ASP A 368 17.33 -3.18 -17.04
N LEU A 369 16.51 -2.18 -16.74
CA LEU A 369 15.64 -2.15 -15.56
C LEU A 369 14.52 -3.22 -15.60
N GLU A 370 13.96 -3.50 -16.77
CA GLU A 370 12.89 -4.49 -16.93
C GLU A 370 13.45 -5.92 -16.79
N LYS A 371 14.60 -6.20 -17.40
CA LYS A 371 15.30 -7.48 -17.23
C LYS A 371 15.74 -7.68 -15.78
N ARG A 372 16.24 -6.62 -15.13
CA ARG A 372 16.60 -6.62 -13.71
C ARG A 372 15.39 -6.95 -12.84
N GLY A 373 14.24 -6.32 -13.10
CA GLY A 373 12.97 -6.62 -12.42
C GLY A 373 12.57 -8.09 -12.56
N ALA A 374 12.65 -8.64 -13.77
CA ALA A 374 12.37 -10.05 -14.03
C ALA A 374 13.31 -10.99 -13.25
N GLN A 375 14.60 -10.66 -13.17
CA GLN A 375 15.60 -11.42 -12.39
C GLN A 375 15.28 -11.40 -10.89
N VAL A 376 14.93 -10.24 -10.34
CA VAL A 376 14.51 -10.10 -8.91
C VAL A 376 13.24 -10.89 -8.63
N CYS A 377 12.26 -10.83 -9.53
CA CYS A 377 11.03 -11.61 -9.41
C CYS A 377 11.28 -13.12 -9.42
N GLN A 378 12.15 -13.58 -10.31
CA GLN A 378 12.54 -14.99 -10.38
C GLN A 378 13.24 -15.44 -9.08
N ALA A 379 14.15 -14.63 -8.55
CA ALA A 379 14.85 -14.91 -7.30
C ALA A 379 13.87 -14.97 -6.11
N ALA A 380 12.98 -13.98 -5.97
CA ALA A 380 11.96 -13.94 -4.92
C ALA A 380 11.05 -15.17 -4.97
N ARG A 381 10.61 -15.58 -6.16
CA ARG A 381 9.82 -16.79 -6.36
C ARG A 381 10.57 -18.06 -5.94
N LYS A 382 11.84 -18.19 -6.35
CA LYS A 382 12.68 -19.36 -6.02
C LYS A 382 12.92 -19.47 -4.52
N MET A 383 13.11 -18.33 -3.86
CA MET A 383 13.39 -18.28 -2.41
C MET A 383 12.09 -18.32 -1.56
N GLY A 384 10.93 -18.08 -2.16
CA GLY A 384 9.66 -17.99 -1.44
C GLY A 384 9.63 -16.85 -0.42
N SER A 385 10.28 -15.71 -0.74
CA SER A 385 10.45 -14.56 0.16
C SER A 385 10.26 -13.25 -0.58
N ILE A 386 9.99 -12.18 0.17
CA ILE A 386 10.03 -10.83 -0.39
C ILE A 386 11.49 -10.39 -0.52
N ILE A 387 11.84 -9.78 -1.65
CA ILE A 387 13.18 -9.23 -1.88
C ILE A 387 13.08 -7.74 -2.19
N ILE A 388 13.83 -6.93 -1.47
CA ILE A 388 14.12 -5.52 -1.77
C ILE A 388 15.55 -5.47 -2.31
N VAL A 389 15.73 -5.18 -3.59
CA VAL A 389 17.07 -4.87 -4.13
C VAL A 389 17.29 -3.37 -4.06
N LYS A 390 18.18 -2.95 -3.16
CA LYS A 390 18.55 -1.55 -2.94
C LYS A 390 19.36 -1.00 -4.10
N GLY A 391 19.05 0.23 -4.56
CA GLY A 391 19.78 0.90 -5.64
C GLY A 391 19.26 2.29 -5.92
N ARG A 392 19.72 2.94 -7.01
CA ARG A 392 19.15 4.25 -7.43
C ARG A 392 17.64 4.14 -7.70
N ILE A 393 17.19 3.00 -8.18
CA ILE A 393 15.80 2.58 -8.25
C ILE A 393 15.73 1.27 -7.47
N ASP A 394 15.07 1.26 -6.34
CA ASP A 394 14.85 0.02 -5.61
C ASP A 394 13.83 -0.85 -6.33
N LEU A 395 14.02 -2.16 -6.26
CA LEU A 395 13.10 -3.14 -6.80
C LEU A 395 12.55 -4.00 -5.66
N VAL A 396 11.23 -4.09 -5.55
CA VAL A 396 10.55 -4.91 -4.56
C VAL A 396 9.75 -6.00 -5.26
N SER A 397 9.94 -7.26 -4.87
CA SER A 397 9.19 -8.37 -5.46
C SER A 397 8.78 -9.43 -4.44
N ASP A 398 7.56 -9.96 -4.65
CA ASP A 398 6.99 -11.13 -3.97
C ASP A 398 7.13 -12.43 -4.78
N GLY A 399 7.86 -12.39 -5.90
CA GLY A 399 7.96 -13.50 -6.86
C GLY A 399 6.81 -13.61 -7.86
N LYS A 400 5.81 -12.74 -7.78
CA LYS A 400 4.70 -12.63 -8.75
C LYS A 400 4.68 -11.25 -9.39
N THR A 401 4.90 -10.23 -8.61
CA THR A 401 4.86 -8.82 -8.98
C THR A 401 6.21 -8.17 -8.70
N VAL A 402 6.55 -7.14 -9.46
CA VAL A 402 7.70 -6.26 -9.22
C VAL A 402 7.19 -4.83 -9.13
N THR A 403 7.57 -4.11 -8.08
CA THR A 403 7.37 -2.68 -7.97
C THR A 403 8.70 -1.95 -7.85
N LYS A 404 8.74 -0.72 -8.35
CA LYS A 404 9.92 0.13 -8.43
C LYS A 404 9.75 1.29 -7.47
N ASN A 405 10.82 1.69 -6.78
CA ASN A 405 10.86 2.92 -6.00
C ASN A 405 11.81 3.92 -6.66
N LYS A 406 11.30 5.10 -6.98
CA LYS A 406 12.10 6.20 -7.56
C LYS A 406 12.42 7.31 -6.55
N THR A 407 11.85 7.25 -5.34
CA THR A 407 12.18 8.21 -4.28
C THR A 407 13.58 7.97 -3.74
N GLY A 408 14.14 8.97 -3.12
CA GLY A 408 15.54 8.99 -2.73
C GLY A 408 16.43 9.64 -3.77
N ASN A 409 17.63 10.01 -3.35
CA ASN A 409 18.59 10.75 -4.15
C ASN A 409 20.01 10.19 -3.97
N GLU A 410 20.95 10.71 -4.73
CA GLU A 410 22.33 10.25 -4.75
C GLU A 410 23.09 10.46 -3.43
N ALA A 411 22.69 11.44 -2.60
CA ALA A 411 23.31 11.65 -1.29
C ALA A 411 23.01 10.52 -0.30
N MET A 412 21.97 9.71 -0.55
CA MET A 412 21.64 8.54 0.27
C MET A 412 22.61 7.37 0.10
N THR A 413 23.69 7.52 -0.69
CA THR A 413 24.79 6.55 -0.74
C THR A 413 25.61 6.51 0.54
N VAL A 414 25.41 7.45 1.48
CA VAL A 414 26.03 7.45 2.80
C VAL A 414 25.69 6.17 3.57
N GLY A 415 26.68 5.64 4.32
CA GLY A 415 26.47 4.42 5.11
C GLY A 415 25.36 4.56 6.14
N GLY A 416 24.57 3.50 6.33
CA GLY A 416 23.51 3.43 7.34
C GLY A 416 22.09 3.66 6.83
N THR A 417 21.88 4.19 5.64
CA THR A 417 20.53 4.39 5.06
C THR A 417 19.81 3.07 4.80
N GLY A 418 20.55 2.00 4.53
CA GLY A 418 20.04 0.63 4.43
C GLY A 418 19.59 0.08 5.80
N ASP A 419 20.32 0.40 6.87
CA ASP A 419 19.93 0.01 8.24
C ASP A 419 18.63 0.70 8.66
N VAL A 420 18.47 1.99 8.32
CA VAL A 420 17.22 2.73 8.53
C VAL A 420 16.06 2.05 7.77
N LEU A 421 16.28 1.68 6.49
CA LEU A 421 15.28 0.98 5.69
C LEU A 421 14.87 -0.36 6.33
N SER A 422 15.83 -1.17 6.78
CA SER A 422 15.52 -2.46 7.43
C SER A 422 14.77 -2.26 8.74
N GLY A 423 15.07 -1.20 9.50
CA GLY A 423 14.31 -0.79 10.68
C GLY A 423 12.87 -0.40 10.36
N ILE A 424 12.65 0.45 9.35
CA ILE A 424 11.30 0.84 8.87
C ILE A 424 10.52 -0.42 8.48
N CYS A 425 11.10 -1.28 7.65
CA CYS A 425 10.45 -2.51 7.20
C CYS A 425 10.08 -3.42 8.38
N GLY A 426 11.01 -3.58 9.33
CA GLY A 426 10.77 -4.33 10.56
C GLY A 426 9.63 -3.76 11.41
N CYS A 427 9.54 -2.42 11.55
CA CYS A 427 8.42 -1.76 12.21
C CYS A 427 7.09 -2.10 11.52
N LEU A 428 7.01 -1.98 10.20
CA LEU A 428 5.79 -2.24 9.46
C LEU A 428 5.35 -3.72 9.59
N LEU A 429 6.30 -4.65 9.60
CA LEU A 429 6.04 -6.06 9.91
C LEU A 429 5.52 -6.24 11.34
N SER A 430 6.11 -5.53 12.33
CA SER A 430 5.70 -5.63 13.75
C SER A 430 4.29 -5.08 14.00
N LYS A 431 3.81 -4.20 13.13
CA LYS A 431 2.43 -3.69 13.11
C LYS A 431 1.45 -4.64 12.40
N GLY A 432 1.89 -5.82 11.94
CA GLY A 432 1.06 -6.82 11.29
C GLY A 432 0.79 -6.56 9.80
N MET A 433 1.54 -5.67 9.15
CA MET A 433 1.41 -5.50 7.69
C MET A 433 1.82 -6.76 6.94
N ASP A 434 1.14 -7.01 5.81
CA ASP A 434 1.59 -8.00 4.83
C ASP A 434 3.04 -7.70 4.41
N PRO A 435 3.94 -8.70 4.33
CA PRO A 435 5.36 -8.47 4.04
C PRO A 435 5.64 -7.73 2.72
N PHE A 436 4.83 -7.95 1.68
CA PHE A 436 5.01 -7.27 0.41
C PHE A 436 4.61 -5.79 0.49
N HIS A 437 3.48 -5.49 1.16
CA HIS A 437 3.07 -4.11 1.40
C HIS A 437 4.02 -3.38 2.36
N ALA A 438 4.52 -4.06 3.40
CA ALA A 438 5.54 -3.51 4.31
C ALA A 438 6.82 -3.14 3.55
N ALA A 439 7.31 -4.01 2.68
CA ALA A 439 8.50 -3.75 1.86
C ALA A 439 8.30 -2.55 0.90
N ARG A 440 7.15 -2.46 0.24
CA ARG A 440 6.79 -1.36 -0.67
C ARG A 440 6.72 -0.02 0.06
N LEU A 441 6.00 0.03 1.19
CA LEU A 441 5.91 1.25 1.98
C LEU A 441 7.26 1.63 2.59
N ALA A 442 8.07 0.66 3.02
CA ALA A 442 9.39 0.93 3.60
C ALA A 442 10.33 1.64 2.63
N VAL A 443 10.43 1.18 1.37
CA VAL A 443 11.29 1.83 0.38
C VAL A 443 10.80 3.22 0.02
N PHE A 444 9.47 3.42 -0.10
CA PHE A 444 8.89 4.73 -0.34
C PHE A 444 9.19 5.69 0.82
N LEU A 445 8.94 5.24 2.05
CA LEU A 445 9.09 6.06 3.25
C LEU A 445 10.56 6.46 3.48
N ASN A 446 11.49 5.50 3.32
CA ASN A 446 12.93 5.75 3.44
C ASN A 446 13.42 6.74 2.36
N GLY A 447 13.04 6.53 1.10
CA GLY A 447 13.43 7.41 0.01
C GLY A 447 12.84 8.82 0.12
N ALA A 448 11.54 8.93 0.43
CA ALA A 448 10.87 10.22 0.61
C ALA A 448 11.43 11.00 1.83
N ALA A 449 11.79 10.30 2.92
CA ALA A 449 12.48 10.89 4.06
C ALA A 449 13.88 11.39 3.67
N GLY A 450 14.61 10.61 2.85
CA GLY A 450 15.89 11.00 2.29
C GLY A 450 15.82 12.23 1.39
N ASP A 451 14.78 12.33 0.56
CA ASP A 451 14.54 13.52 -0.28
C ASP A 451 14.28 14.78 0.58
N LEU A 452 13.52 14.62 1.66
CA LEU A 452 13.28 15.72 2.60
C LEU A 452 14.55 16.12 3.35
N ALA A 453 15.38 15.17 3.77
CA ALA A 453 16.67 15.44 4.40
C ALA A 453 17.65 16.13 3.44
N PHE A 454 17.64 15.72 2.16
CA PHE A 454 18.46 16.34 1.13
C PHE A 454 18.09 17.81 0.87
N GLN A 455 16.81 18.16 0.89
CA GLN A 455 16.36 19.54 0.77
C GLN A 455 16.94 20.48 1.85
N GLU A 456 17.21 19.94 3.04
CA GLU A 456 17.76 20.71 4.15
C GLU A 456 19.30 20.69 4.22
N LYS A 457 19.92 19.55 3.90
CA LYS A 457 21.36 19.32 4.15
C LYS A 457 22.20 19.07 2.89
N GLY A 458 21.55 18.93 1.73
CA GLY A 458 22.24 18.62 0.47
C GLY A 458 23.06 17.32 0.57
N TYR A 459 24.24 17.33 -0.02
CA TYR A 459 25.16 16.17 0.00
C TYR A 459 25.81 15.90 1.36
N GLY A 460 25.57 16.71 2.38
CA GLY A 460 26.02 16.48 3.75
C GLY A 460 25.03 15.71 4.63
N LEU A 461 23.94 15.15 4.05
CA LEU A 461 22.99 14.37 4.81
C LEU A 461 23.63 13.09 5.37
N LEU A 462 23.17 12.68 6.54
CA LEU A 462 23.54 11.44 7.21
C LEU A 462 22.34 10.49 7.29
N ALA A 463 22.59 9.21 7.55
CA ALA A 463 21.51 8.23 7.75
C ALA A 463 20.58 8.57 8.93
N SER A 464 21.12 9.19 9.99
CA SER A 464 20.33 9.72 11.10
C SER A 464 19.34 10.81 10.66
N ASP A 465 19.75 11.67 9.71
CA ASP A 465 18.87 12.72 9.19
C ASP A 465 17.69 12.10 8.40
N VAL A 466 17.97 11.05 7.63
CA VAL A 466 16.90 10.30 6.96
C VAL A 466 15.91 9.74 7.98
N ALA A 467 16.40 9.10 9.06
CA ALA A 467 15.55 8.57 10.12
C ALA A 467 14.69 9.68 10.76
N GLU A 468 15.26 10.82 11.08
CA GLU A 468 14.55 11.97 11.68
C GLU A 468 13.44 12.56 10.78
N LYS A 469 13.53 12.38 9.46
CA LYS A 469 12.49 12.86 8.52
C LYS A 469 11.32 11.93 8.35
N ILE A 470 11.41 10.69 8.79
CA ILE A 470 10.33 9.69 8.69
C ILE A 470 9.00 10.21 9.29
N PRO A 471 8.96 10.79 10.52
CA PRO A 471 7.70 11.28 11.10
C PRO A 471 7.03 12.38 10.28
N TYR A 472 7.78 13.19 9.55
CA TYR A 472 7.22 14.24 8.70
C TYR A 472 6.52 13.67 7.49
N ILE A 473 7.06 12.57 6.92
CA ILE A 473 6.40 11.85 5.81
C ILE A 473 5.13 11.15 6.32
N LEU A 474 5.19 10.48 7.48
CA LEU A 474 4.00 9.90 8.12
C LEU A 474 2.90 10.95 8.33
N ARG A 475 3.24 12.10 8.95
CA ARG A 475 2.30 13.20 9.20
C ARG A 475 1.67 13.74 7.91
N ARG A 476 2.40 13.72 6.79
CA ARG A 476 1.91 14.25 5.51
C ARG A 476 0.84 13.35 4.88
N TYR A 477 0.91 12.03 5.10
CA TYR A 477 0.07 11.07 4.39
C TYR A 477 -0.88 10.27 5.29
N LEU A 478 -0.75 10.34 6.61
CA LEU A 478 -1.66 9.75 7.58
C LEU A 478 -2.60 10.79 8.22
#